data_2c05a5540e5e277df3b4e5198318716c
#
_entry.id   2c05a5540e5e277df3b4e5198318716c
#
_cell.length_a   1.000
_cell.length_b   1.000
_cell.length_c   1.000
_cell.angle_alpha   90.00
_cell.angle_beta   90.00
_cell.angle_gamma   90.00
#
_symmetry.space_group_name_H-M   'P 1'
#
loop_
_entity.id
_entity.type
_entity.pdbx_description
1 polymer ?
#
loop_
_entity_poly.entity_id
_entity_poly.type
_entity_poly.pdbx_seq_one_letter_code
_entity_poly.pdbx_strand_id
1 'polypeptide(L)'
;MNAKRILTGLIALGLGAAIWLPCLHFFFATSALDFRQPEGLSSKARQLAARHLQLCHEARLREGEVRKMRASNEEWDFMGRTFLVWSLANMGLREPASKATYLEAMDQIIDETLRLENERGMYFFLMPYAKLRPYVVQPVHSLFLDGEIAMMLASRRLLEEKPEYKAPLSARVDSITERFMHSPKMVLESYPDECWTFDHAVALGAICLADYLDGTDHSGLFHAWLSMAKERLIHRESGLLMSNFSLELTPLNGPEGSSIWMVAHCLQLLDEEFARDQYQRARKELGRTTLGFSYAREWPVSWVGPADIDSGPIIPVFNISAGSSGMAFIGAAAFHDNQFLSSLAATLDFAAFPNRTGNRLKYCASNQVGDAALLYAATLGPLWQKVKFRAPP
;
A
#
# COMPACT_ATOMS: atom_id res chain seq x y z
N MET A 1 -44.27 28.38 18.67
CA MET A 1 -43.50 27.44 19.48
C MET A 1 -42.71 28.23 20.51
N ASN A 2 -42.78 27.90 21.81
CA ASN A 2 -42.24 28.72 22.89
C ASN A 2 -40.69 28.66 22.88
N ALA A 3 -39.98 29.80 22.83
CA ALA A 3 -38.52 29.87 22.77
C ALA A 3 -37.83 29.06 23.89
N LYS A 4 -38.42 28.99 25.08
CA LYS A 4 -37.94 28.12 26.17
C LYS A 4 -37.90 26.62 25.78
N ARG A 5 -38.94 26.12 25.11
CA ARG A 5 -39.01 24.71 24.69
C ARG A 5 -37.97 24.39 23.60
N ILE A 6 -37.73 25.33 22.68
CA ILE A 6 -36.69 25.19 21.66
C ILE A 6 -35.31 25.14 22.31
N LEU A 7 -35.01 26.06 23.22
CA LEU A 7 -33.75 26.09 23.94
C LEU A 7 -33.53 24.84 24.78
N THR A 8 -34.54 24.37 25.51
CA THR A 8 -34.47 23.10 26.26
C THR A 8 -34.19 21.91 25.33
N GLY A 9 -34.85 21.85 24.15
CA GLY A 9 -34.59 20.83 23.14
C GLY A 9 -33.17 20.84 22.58
N LEU A 10 -32.63 22.03 22.30
CA LEU A 10 -31.25 22.19 21.83
C LEU A 10 -30.23 21.78 22.91
N ILE A 11 -30.48 22.15 24.19
CA ILE A 11 -29.63 21.73 25.31
C ILE A 11 -29.67 20.20 25.46
N ALA A 12 -30.84 19.59 25.43
CA ALA A 12 -31.01 18.15 25.55
C ALA A 12 -30.30 17.42 24.40
N LEU A 13 -30.43 17.93 23.15
CA LEU A 13 -29.70 17.39 21.99
C LEU A 13 -28.18 17.49 22.14
N GLY A 14 -27.70 18.66 22.59
CA GLY A 14 -26.28 18.92 22.86
C GLY A 14 -25.72 17.97 23.93
N LEU A 15 -26.43 17.79 25.05
CA LEU A 15 -26.06 16.87 26.12
C LEU A 15 -26.10 15.41 25.62
N GLY A 16 -27.15 15.02 24.88
CA GLY A 16 -27.24 13.69 24.26
C GLY A 16 -26.05 13.43 23.34
N ALA A 17 -25.75 14.39 22.46
CA ALA A 17 -24.59 14.28 21.56
C ALA A 17 -23.25 14.17 22.33
N ALA A 18 -23.08 15.01 23.37
CA ALA A 18 -21.85 14.98 24.19
C ALA A 18 -21.63 13.65 24.91
N ILE A 19 -22.70 12.94 25.26
CA ILE A 19 -22.62 11.62 25.90
C ILE A 19 -22.45 10.50 24.84
N TRP A 20 -23.27 10.48 23.79
CA TRP A 20 -23.34 9.37 22.85
C TRP A 20 -22.23 9.37 21.83
N LEU A 21 -21.79 10.51 21.31
CA LEU A 21 -20.74 10.56 20.30
C LEU A 21 -19.41 9.94 20.79
N PRO A 22 -18.93 10.24 22.01
CA PRO A 22 -17.75 9.58 22.55
C PRO A 22 -17.91 8.07 22.76
N CYS A 23 -19.16 7.61 22.98
CA CYS A 23 -19.43 6.18 23.20
C CYS A 23 -19.68 5.39 21.91
N LEU A 24 -19.88 6.06 20.78
CA LEU A 24 -20.26 5.43 19.52
C LEU A 24 -19.23 4.36 19.08
N HIS A 25 -17.94 4.63 19.25
CA HIS A 25 -16.88 3.72 18.86
C HIS A 25 -16.93 2.37 19.58
N PHE A 26 -17.52 2.27 20.78
CA PHE A 26 -17.64 1.00 21.51
C PHE A 26 -18.51 -0.03 20.77
N PHE A 27 -19.46 0.42 19.94
CA PHE A 27 -20.27 -0.49 19.11
C PHE A 27 -19.51 -1.10 17.92
N PHE A 28 -18.35 -0.51 17.59
CA PHE A 28 -17.46 -0.92 16.51
C PHE A 28 -16.09 -1.36 17.05
N ALA A 29 -15.92 -1.36 18.38
CA ALA A 29 -14.67 -1.75 19.00
C ALA A 29 -14.30 -3.19 18.60
N THR A 30 -13.10 -3.38 18.10
CA THR A 30 -12.58 -4.65 17.64
C THR A 30 -11.14 -4.80 18.13
N SER A 31 -10.73 -6.03 18.38
CA SER A 31 -9.33 -6.30 18.71
C SER A 31 -8.46 -6.22 17.44
N ALA A 32 -7.20 -5.83 17.59
CA ALA A 32 -6.24 -5.96 16.51
C ALA A 32 -6.13 -7.41 16.00
N LEU A 33 -6.36 -8.39 16.88
CA LEU A 33 -6.36 -9.82 16.55
C LEU A 33 -7.54 -10.23 15.65
N ASP A 34 -8.66 -9.50 15.67
CA ASP A 34 -9.79 -9.75 14.77
C ASP A 34 -9.46 -9.31 13.34
N PHE A 35 -8.55 -8.37 13.19
CA PHE A 35 -8.05 -7.93 11.89
C PHE A 35 -6.82 -8.73 11.44
N ARG A 36 -5.81 -8.89 12.31
CA ARG A 36 -4.55 -9.57 12.02
C ARG A 36 -4.12 -10.47 13.19
N GLN A 37 -3.91 -11.74 12.91
CA GLN A 37 -3.42 -12.71 13.89
C GLN A 37 -1.89 -12.91 13.79
N PRO A 38 -1.20 -13.20 14.88
CA PRO A 38 0.22 -13.56 14.87
C PRO A 38 0.46 -14.83 14.04
N GLU A 39 -0.39 -15.84 14.24
CA GLU A 39 -0.36 -17.13 13.55
C GLU A 39 -1.67 -17.37 12.81
N GLY A 40 -1.59 -18.01 11.65
CA GLY A 40 -2.73 -18.26 10.79
C GLY A 40 -3.36 -16.98 10.21
N LEU A 41 -4.64 -17.03 9.90
CA LEU A 41 -5.40 -15.92 9.31
C LEU A 41 -6.61 -15.55 10.18
N SER A 42 -6.90 -14.27 10.29
CA SER A 42 -8.14 -13.80 10.91
C SER A 42 -9.37 -14.15 10.05
N SER A 43 -10.54 -14.19 10.67
CA SER A 43 -11.81 -14.40 9.95
C SER A 43 -12.03 -13.32 8.88
N LYS A 44 -11.66 -12.06 9.20
CA LYS A 44 -11.78 -10.92 8.29
C LYS A 44 -10.86 -11.07 7.07
N ALA A 45 -9.61 -11.50 7.28
CA ALA A 45 -8.66 -11.79 6.19
C ALA A 45 -9.19 -12.91 5.27
N ARG A 46 -9.71 -14.01 5.83
CA ARG A 46 -10.30 -15.10 5.03
C ARG A 46 -11.50 -14.63 4.22
N GLN A 47 -12.37 -13.80 4.79
CA GLN A 47 -13.56 -13.28 4.10
C GLN A 47 -13.19 -12.31 2.96
N LEU A 48 -12.20 -11.43 3.15
CA LEU A 48 -11.66 -10.56 2.09
C LEU A 48 -11.03 -11.41 0.98
N ALA A 49 -10.18 -12.37 1.34
CA ALA A 49 -9.55 -13.28 0.37
C ALA A 49 -10.58 -14.07 -0.43
N ALA A 50 -11.62 -14.61 0.23
CA ALA A 50 -12.67 -15.34 -0.45
C ALA A 50 -13.42 -14.48 -1.50
N ARG A 51 -13.56 -13.17 -1.26
CA ARG A 51 -14.11 -12.24 -2.25
C ARG A 51 -13.16 -12.05 -3.44
N HIS A 52 -11.86 -11.87 -3.21
CA HIS A 52 -10.88 -11.72 -4.29
C HIS A 52 -10.72 -13.00 -5.10
N LEU A 53 -10.66 -14.17 -4.46
CA LEU A 53 -10.61 -15.47 -5.14
C LEU A 53 -11.85 -15.70 -6.00
N GLN A 54 -13.04 -15.29 -5.54
CA GLN A 54 -14.25 -15.31 -6.39
C GLN A 54 -14.04 -14.47 -7.67
N LEU A 55 -13.45 -13.27 -7.57
CA LEU A 55 -13.18 -12.44 -8.73
C LEU A 55 -12.19 -13.09 -9.71
N CYS A 56 -11.22 -13.87 -9.23
CA CYS A 56 -10.33 -14.64 -10.12
C CYS A 56 -11.11 -15.67 -10.95
N HIS A 57 -12.12 -16.34 -10.36
CA HIS A 57 -12.89 -17.37 -11.04
C HIS A 57 -14.07 -16.84 -11.87
N GLU A 58 -14.64 -15.68 -11.52
CA GLU A 58 -15.81 -15.11 -12.18
C GLU A 58 -15.44 -13.92 -13.07
N ALA A 59 -15.05 -14.21 -14.33
CA ALA A 59 -14.53 -13.20 -15.29
C ALA A 59 -15.45 -11.98 -15.43
N ARG A 60 -16.78 -12.20 -15.60
CA ARG A 60 -17.76 -11.10 -15.77
C ARG A 60 -17.81 -10.17 -14.56
N LEU A 61 -17.71 -10.72 -13.35
CA LEU A 61 -17.70 -9.94 -12.13
C LEU A 61 -16.40 -9.14 -12.00
N ARG A 62 -15.26 -9.80 -12.29
CA ARG A 62 -13.94 -9.18 -12.32
C ARG A 62 -13.89 -8.00 -13.28
N GLU A 63 -14.35 -8.18 -14.53
CA GLU A 63 -14.38 -7.12 -15.53
C GLU A 63 -15.21 -5.91 -15.08
N GLY A 64 -16.31 -6.13 -14.36
CA GLY A 64 -17.12 -5.07 -13.78
C GLY A 64 -16.39 -4.26 -12.72
N GLU A 65 -15.65 -4.91 -11.82
CA GLU A 65 -14.85 -4.23 -10.78
C GLU A 65 -13.63 -3.51 -11.40
N VAL A 66 -12.90 -4.16 -12.32
CA VAL A 66 -11.76 -3.56 -13.04
C VAL A 66 -12.20 -2.31 -13.80
N ARG A 67 -13.34 -2.37 -14.51
CA ARG A 67 -13.88 -1.21 -15.24
C ARG A 67 -14.17 -0.04 -14.32
N LYS A 68 -14.72 -0.28 -13.13
CA LYS A 68 -14.98 0.76 -12.14
C LYS A 68 -13.69 1.39 -11.61
N MET A 69 -12.70 0.56 -11.28
CA MET A 69 -11.40 1.07 -10.82
C MET A 69 -10.74 1.93 -11.88
N ARG A 70 -10.62 1.42 -13.10
CA ARG A 70 -9.99 2.12 -14.22
C ARG A 70 -10.73 3.39 -14.66
N ALA A 71 -12.04 3.47 -14.41
CA ALA A 71 -12.81 4.71 -14.67
C ALA A 71 -12.50 5.82 -13.66
N SER A 72 -11.94 5.48 -12.50
CA SER A 72 -11.51 6.43 -11.48
C SER A 72 -10.01 6.71 -11.54
N ASN A 73 -9.21 5.65 -11.67
CA ASN A 73 -7.75 5.71 -11.76
C ASN A 73 -7.24 4.39 -12.38
N GLU A 74 -6.51 4.45 -13.50
CA GLU A 74 -6.01 3.27 -14.19
C GLU A 74 -5.02 2.46 -13.34
N GLU A 75 -4.23 3.09 -12.48
CA GLU A 75 -3.27 2.43 -11.60
C GLU A 75 -3.95 1.50 -10.59
N TRP A 76 -5.19 1.79 -10.19
CA TRP A 76 -5.88 0.99 -9.18
C TRP A 76 -6.12 -0.46 -9.62
N ASP A 77 -6.30 -0.72 -10.93
CA ASP A 77 -6.32 -2.09 -11.44
C ASP A 77 -4.97 -2.78 -11.21
N PHE A 78 -3.87 -2.10 -11.51
CA PHE A 78 -2.52 -2.64 -11.38
C PHE A 78 -2.14 -2.83 -9.90
N MET A 79 -2.31 -1.81 -9.07
CA MET A 79 -2.04 -1.90 -7.62
C MET A 79 -2.91 -2.97 -6.93
N GLY A 80 -4.16 -3.14 -7.38
CA GLY A 80 -5.03 -4.19 -6.88
C GLY A 80 -4.50 -5.59 -7.15
N ARG A 81 -3.85 -5.80 -8.31
CA ARG A 81 -3.18 -7.05 -8.67
C ARG A 81 -1.97 -7.30 -7.78
N THR A 82 -1.13 -6.29 -7.58
CA THR A 82 0.09 -6.41 -6.77
C THR A 82 -0.20 -6.66 -5.31
N PHE A 83 -1.08 -5.88 -4.67
CA PHE A 83 -1.49 -6.13 -3.28
C PHE A 83 -2.11 -7.51 -3.09
N LEU A 84 -2.90 -7.98 -4.07
CA LEU A 84 -3.50 -9.30 -3.98
C LEU A 84 -2.45 -10.42 -4.07
N VAL A 85 -1.49 -10.33 -4.99
CA VAL A 85 -0.39 -11.30 -5.11
C VAL A 85 0.43 -11.34 -3.82
N TRP A 86 0.79 -10.18 -3.25
CA TRP A 86 1.53 -10.11 -1.98
C TRP A 86 0.74 -10.69 -0.81
N SER A 87 -0.58 -10.45 -0.79
CA SER A 87 -1.47 -11.02 0.22
C SER A 87 -1.50 -12.54 0.13
N LEU A 88 -1.72 -13.07 -1.07
CA LEU A 88 -1.80 -14.52 -1.31
C LEU A 88 -0.49 -15.23 -1.01
N ALA A 89 0.65 -14.60 -1.29
CA ALA A 89 1.96 -15.14 -0.93
C ALA A 89 2.12 -15.25 0.61
N ASN A 90 1.77 -14.19 1.35
CA ASN A 90 1.78 -14.23 2.81
C ASN A 90 0.79 -15.25 3.38
N MET A 91 -0.40 -15.35 2.78
CA MET A 91 -1.41 -16.34 3.18
C MET A 91 -0.94 -17.77 2.96
N GLY A 92 -0.29 -18.06 1.83
CA GLY A 92 0.25 -19.38 1.53
C GLY A 92 1.36 -19.82 2.50
N LEU A 93 2.14 -18.86 3.02
CA LEU A 93 3.13 -19.10 4.08
C LEU A 93 2.47 -19.34 5.44
N ARG A 94 1.30 -18.73 5.72
CA ARG A 94 0.55 -18.92 6.97
C ARG A 94 -0.34 -20.16 6.98
N GLU A 95 -0.87 -20.55 5.83
CA GLU A 95 -1.79 -21.67 5.65
C GLU A 95 -1.33 -22.62 4.53
N PRO A 96 -0.32 -23.47 4.76
CA PRO A 96 0.21 -24.37 3.74
C PRO A 96 -0.84 -25.29 3.11
N ALA A 97 -1.90 -25.64 3.84
CA ALA A 97 -2.99 -26.48 3.34
C ALA A 97 -3.77 -25.84 2.16
N SER A 98 -3.84 -24.50 2.11
CA SER A 98 -4.53 -23.75 1.06
C SER A 98 -3.55 -23.21 0.00
N LYS A 99 -2.26 -23.52 0.11
CA LYS A 99 -1.19 -22.95 -0.75
C LYS A 99 -1.45 -23.14 -2.24
N ALA A 100 -1.94 -24.30 -2.65
CA ALA A 100 -2.21 -24.59 -4.07
C ALA A 100 -3.22 -23.62 -4.70
N THR A 101 -4.30 -23.32 -3.99
CA THR A 101 -5.32 -22.34 -4.44
C THR A 101 -4.74 -20.93 -4.56
N TYR A 102 -3.87 -20.54 -3.62
CA TYR A 102 -3.23 -19.22 -3.67
C TYR A 102 -2.21 -19.11 -4.81
N LEU A 103 -1.44 -20.17 -5.06
CA LEU A 103 -0.49 -20.25 -6.18
C LEU A 103 -1.22 -20.12 -7.53
N GLU A 104 -2.32 -20.86 -7.72
CA GLU A 104 -3.12 -20.78 -8.95
C GLU A 104 -3.63 -19.36 -9.21
N ALA A 105 -4.20 -18.69 -8.20
CA ALA A 105 -4.67 -17.32 -8.33
C ALA A 105 -3.52 -16.32 -8.59
N MET A 106 -2.36 -16.48 -7.92
CA MET A 106 -1.17 -15.66 -8.16
C MET A 106 -0.67 -15.83 -9.60
N ASP A 107 -0.55 -17.07 -10.08
CA ASP A 107 -0.11 -17.36 -11.44
C ASP A 107 -1.04 -16.73 -12.47
N GLN A 108 -2.35 -16.87 -12.30
CA GLN A 108 -3.33 -16.24 -13.19
C GLN A 108 -3.17 -14.72 -13.25
N ILE A 109 -2.98 -14.05 -12.09
CA ILE A 109 -2.84 -12.59 -12.02
C ILE A 109 -1.51 -12.16 -12.68
N ILE A 110 -0.41 -12.82 -12.36
CA ILE A 110 0.91 -12.49 -12.88
C ILE A 110 0.96 -12.70 -14.40
N ASP A 111 0.52 -13.86 -14.88
CA ASP A 111 0.55 -14.20 -16.31
C ASP A 111 -0.35 -13.24 -17.13
N GLU A 112 -1.53 -12.87 -16.60
CA GLU A 112 -2.40 -11.87 -17.22
C GLU A 112 -1.74 -10.48 -17.23
N THR A 113 -1.04 -10.10 -16.16
CA THR A 113 -0.35 -8.80 -16.07
C THR A 113 0.80 -8.70 -17.07
N LEU A 114 1.64 -9.73 -17.15
CA LEU A 114 2.75 -9.80 -18.12
C LEU A 114 2.23 -9.81 -19.56
N ARG A 115 1.14 -10.54 -19.82
CA ARG A 115 0.50 -10.56 -21.14
C ARG A 115 -0.03 -9.17 -21.52
N LEU A 116 -0.75 -8.49 -20.61
CA LEU A 116 -1.28 -7.14 -20.86
C LEU A 116 -0.15 -6.12 -21.09
N GLU A 117 0.92 -6.18 -20.31
CA GLU A 117 2.10 -5.34 -20.51
C GLU A 117 2.72 -5.56 -21.90
N ASN A 118 2.88 -6.82 -22.32
CA ASN A 118 3.45 -7.17 -23.63
C ASN A 118 2.55 -6.73 -24.79
N GLU A 119 1.23 -6.92 -24.68
CA GLU A 119 0.27 -6.62 -25.75
C GLU A 119 -0.10 -5.13 -25.84
N ARG A 120 -0.15 -4.42 -24.71
CA ARG A 120 -0.67 -3.06 -24.60
C ARG A 120 0.39 -2.04 -24.23
N GLY A 121 1.57 -2.49 -23.83
CA GLY A 121 2.65 -1.66 -23.34
C GLY A 121 2.41 -1.12 -21.92
N MET A 122 3.43 -0.54 -21.33
CA MET A 122 3.40 0.00 -19.96
C MET A 122 2.30 1.05 -19.73
N TYR A 123 2.00 1.86 -20.74
CA TYR A 123 0.98 2.90 -20.67
C TYR A 123 -0.46 2.39 -20.46
N PHE A 124 -0.66 1.07 -20.55
CA PHE A 124 -1.95 0.47 -20.20
C PHE A 124 -2.25 0.59 -18.70
N PHE A 125 -1.23 0.57 -17.87
CA PHE A 125 -1.35 0.59 -16.41
C PHE A 125 -1.13 1.98 -15.80
N LEU A 126 -0.63 2.94 -16.58
CA LEU A 126 -0.32 4.28 -16.11
C LEU A 126 -1.50 5.24 -16.32
N MET A 127 -1.52 6.29 -15.52
CA MET A 127 -2.45 7.38 -15.70
C MET A 127 -2.27 8.05 -17.09
N PRO A 128 -3.34 8.57 -17.70
CA PRO A 128 -3.28 9.13 -19.07
C PRO A 128 -2.25 10.23 -19.24
N TYR A 129 -1.95 10.99 -18.20
CA TYR A 129 -0.97 12.09 -18.28
C TYR A 129 0.47 11.61 -18.55
N ALA A 130 0.79 10.33 -18.29
CA ALA A 130 2.07 9.73 -18.65
C ALA A 130 2.42 9.87 -20.16
N LYS A 131 1.41 10.11 -21.01
CA LYS A 131 1.58 10.30 -22.46
C LYS A 131 1.66 11.76 -22.89
N LEU A 132 1.45 12.71 -21.97
CA LEU A 132 1.38 14.14 -22.31
C LEU A 132 2.76 14.76 -22.56
N ARG A 133 3.81 14.15 -22.01
CA ARG A 133 5.20 14.55 -22.21
C ARG A 133 6.11 13.30 -22.28
N PRO A 134 7.28 13.39 -22.93
CA PRO A 134 8.20 12.26 -23.00
C PRO A 134 8.89 12.04 -21.66
N TYR A 135 9.25 10.79 -21.37
CA TYR A 135 10.23 10.46 -20.34
C TYR A 135 11.58 11.09 -20.67
N VAL A 136 12.28 11.56 -19.64
CA VAL A 136 13.59 12.21 -19.79
C VAL A 136 14.67 11.16 -20.05
N VAL A 137 14.61 10.03 -19.32
CA VAL A 137 15.59 8.95 -19.45
C VAL A 137 15.13 7.96 -20.55
N GLN A 138 16.11 7.57 -21.41
CA GLN A 138 15.89 6.61 -22.49
C GLN A 138 16.79 5.39 -22.33
N PRO A 139 16.34 4.19 -22.68
CA PRO A 139 15.00 3.83 -23.15
C PRO A 139 13.91 4.06 -22.10
N VAL A 140 12.66 4.26 -22.55
CA VAL A 140 11.53 4.55 -21.66
C VAL A 140 11.22 3.36 -20.75
N HIS A 141 11.15 3.66 -19.45
CA HIS A 141 10.76 2.71 -18.40
C HIS A 141 9.94 3.42 -17.32
N SER A 142 9.11 2.69 -16.62
CA SER A 142 8.42 3.16 -15.42
C SER A 142 8.88 2.33 -14.22
N LEU A 143 9.49 2.98 -13.22
CA LEU A 143 9.91 2.29 -12.00
C LEU A 143 8.71 1.70 -11.25
N PHE A 144 7.55 2.36 -11.31
CA PHE A 144 6.31 1.87 -10.74
C PHE A 144 5.95 0.47 -11.28
N LEU A 145 5.92 0.32 -12.61
CA LEU A 145 5.60 -0.98 -13.22
C LEU A 145 6.68 -2.02 -12.95
N ASP A 146 7.93 -1.64 -13.23
CA ASP A 146 9.05 -2.57 -13.13
C ASP A 146 9.22 -3.10 -11.70
N GLY A 147 9.11 -2.20 -10.69
CA GLY A 147 9.25 -2.55 -9.28
C GLY A 147 8.13 -3.47 -8.78
N GLU A 148 6.88 -3.13 -9.11
CA GLU A 148 5.73 -3.91 -8.64
C GLU A 148 5.64 -5.27 -9.33
N ILE A 149 5.93 -5.38 -10.64
CA ILE A 149 5.97 -6.69 -11.32
C ILE A 149 7.12 -7.53 -10.77
N ALA A 150 8.31 -6.94 -10.54
CA ALA A 150 9.41 -7.66 -9.91
C ALA A 150 9.03 -8.20 -8.52
N MET A 151 8.33 -7.38 -7.72
CA MET A 151 7.85 -7.78 -6.39
C MET A 151 6.79 -8.89 -6.47
N MET A 152 5.87 -8.87 -7.46
CA MET A 152 4.92 -9.96 -7.68
C MET A 152 5.64 -11.27 -8.02
N LEU A 153 6.58 -11.24 -8.98
CA LEU A 153 7.36 -12.41 -9.40
C LEU A 153 8.18 -12.98 -8.24
N ALA A 154 8.88 -12.11 -7.50
CA ALA A 154 9.69 -12.50 -6.36
C ALA A 154 8.83 -13.12 -5.23
N SER A 155 7.71 -12.49 -4.89
CA SER A 155 6.78 -13.00 -3.86
C SER A 155 6.23 -14.38 -4.22
N ARG A 156 5.89 -14.60 -5.48
CA ARG A 156 5.41 -15.89 -5.98
C ARG A 156 6.49 -16.97 -5.87
N ARG A 157 7.73 -16.67 -6.31
CA ARG A 157 8.88 -17.58 -6.21
C ARG A 157 9.26 -17.86 -4.75
N LEU A 158 9.13 -16.90 -3.85
CA LEU A 158 9.37 -17.08 -2.42
C LEU A 158 8.37 -18.03 -1.76
N LEU A 159 7.10 -18.02 -2.18
CA LEU A 159 6.12 -18.98 -1.66
C LEU A 159 6.45 -20.40 -2.15
N GLU A 160 6.71 -20.55 -3.42
CA GLU A 160 7.15 -21.78 -4.07
C GLU A 160 7.84 -21.42 -5.38
N GLU A 161 9.02 -22.03 -5.64
CA GLU A 161 9.78 -21.74 -6.86
C GLU A 161 8.96 -22.07 -8.12
N LYS A 162 8.98 -21.15 -9.08
CA LYS A 162 8.42 -21.31 -10.43
C LYS A 162 9.49 -20.92 -11.43
N PRO A 163 10.17 -21.90 -12.07
CA PRO A 163 11.32 -21.64 -12.94
C PRO A 163 11.05 -20.65 -14.07
N GLU A 164 9.81 -20.65 -14.59
CA GLU A 164 9.37 -19.76 -15.67
C GLU A 164 9.40 -18.27 -15.27
N TYR A 165 9.31 -17.97 -13.97
CA TYR A 165 9.37 -16.62 -13.46
C TYR A 165 10.78 -16.15 -13.11
N LYS A 166 11.78 -17.04 -13.14
CA LYS A 166 13.16 -16.69 -12.81
C LYS A 166 13.76 -15.71 -13.82
N ALA A 167 13.71 -16.04 -15.11
CA ALA A 167 14.27 -15.19 -16.16
C ALA A 167 13.55 -13.81 -16.25
N PRO A 168 12.20 -13.71 -16.22
CA PRO A 168 11.51 -12.42 -16.17
C PRO A 168 11.87 -11.57 -14.94
N LEU A 169 12.04 -12.18 -13.76
CA LEU A 169 12.45 -11.46 -12.56
C LEU A 169 13.89 -10.94 -12.69
N SER A 170 14.85 -11.80 -13.08
CA SER A 170 16.24 -11.41 -13.27
C SER A 170 16.37 -10.25 -14.26
N ALA A 171 15.72 -10.34 -15.42
CA ALA A 171 15.77 -9.29 -16.44
C ALA A 171 15.26 -7.92 -15.91
N ARG A 172 14.21 -7.92 -15.07
CA ARG A 172 13.72 -6.68 -14.47
C ARG A 172 14.67 -6.14 -13.41
N VAL A 173 15.18 -7.01 -12.53
CA VAL A 173 16.16 -6.62 -11.51
C VAL A 173 17.42 -6.04 -12.17
N ASP A 174 17.95 -6.70 -13.20
CA ASP A 174 19.12 -6.23 -13.95
C ASP A 174 18.84 -4.87 -14.59
N SER A 175 17.68 -4.69 -15.23
CA SER A 175 17.28 -3.42 -15.83
C SER A 175 17.12 -2.29 -14.80
N ILE A 176 16.49 -2.56 -13.66
CA ILE A 176 16.32 -1.57 -12.59
C ILE A 176 17.69 -1.18 -12.02
N THR A 177 18.52 -2.18 -11.73
CA THR A 177 19.85 -1.98 -11.13
C THR A 177 20.77 -1.19 -12.06
N GLU A 178 20.81 -1.56 -13.35
CA GLU A 178 21.60 -0.87 -14.36
C GLU A 178 21.18 0.62 -14.46
N ARG A 179 19.89 0.90 -14.48
CA ARG A 179 19.38 2.27 -14.51
C ARG A 179 19.76 3.07 -13.25
N PHE A 180 19.70 2.47 -12.06
CA PHE A 180 20.20 3.13 -10.84
C PHE A 180 21.69 3.46 -10.93
N MET A 181 22.51 2.53 -11.43
CA MET A 181 23.96 2.75 -11.58
C MET A 181 24.30 3.86 -12.58
N HIS A 182 23.44 4.11 -13.57
CA HIS A 182 23.58 5.21 -14.52
C HIS A 182 22.92 6.52 -14.06
N SER A 183 22.11 6.49 -13.01
CA SER A 183 21.45 7.69 -12.47
C SER A 183 22.39 8.47 -11.54
N PRO A 184 22.76 9.70 -11.88
CA PRO A 184 23.70 10.50 -11.05
C PRO A 184 23.17 10.80 -9.64
N LYS A 185 21.85 10.75 -9.47
CA LYS A 185 21.15 11.06 -8.20
C LYS A 185 20.49 9.87 -7.55
N MET A 186 20.74 8.66 -8.07
CA MET A 186 20.15 7.42 -7.55
C MET A 186 18.62 7.43 -7.52
N VAL A 187 17.98 8.06 -8.52
CA VAL A 187 16.51 8.12 -8.67
C VAL A 187 16.11 7.76 -10.09
N LEU A 188 14.94 7.15 -10.22
CA LEU A 188 14.39 6.67 -11.49
C LEU A 188 12.96 7.21 -11.70
N GLU A 189 12.61 7.45 -12.95
CA GLU A 189 11.28 7.90 -13.33
C GLU A 189 10.23 6.78 -13.16
N SER A 190 9.12 7.13 -12.55
CA SER A 190 7.88 6.36 -12.59
C SER A 190 6.94 6.93 -13.67
N TYR A 191 6.89 8.26 -13.77
CA TYR A 191 6.22 9.07 -14.78
C TYR A 191 7.21 10.07 -15.38
N PRO A 192 6.90 10.71 -16.51
CA PRO A 192 7.83 11.66 -17.13
C PRO A 192 8.30 12.75 -16.16
N ASP A 193 9.59 12.78 -15.84
CA ASP A 193 10.23 13.66 -14.85
C ASP A 193 9.54 13.62 -13.46
N GLU A 194 8.99 12.46 -13.08
CA GLU A 194 8.40 12.21 -11.77
C GLU A 194 8.97 10.92 -11.18
N CYS A 195 9.58 11.05 -10.01
CA CYS A 195 10.15 9.98 -9.22
C CYS A 195 9.37 9.83 -7.92
N TRP A 196 8.90 8.63 -7.61
CA TRP A 196 8.09 8.35 -6.43
C TRP A 196 8.86 7.53 -5.41
N THR A 197 8.93 7.99 -4.18
CA THR A 197 9.58 7.24 -3.08
C THR A 197 8.92 5.89 -2.84
N PHE A 198 7.60 5.80 -3.05
CA PHE A 198 6.85 4.55 -2.97
C PHE A 198 7.44 3.51 -3.94
N ASP A 199 7.60 3.87 -5.20
CA ASP A 199 8.07 2.96 -6.25
C ASP A 199 9.53 2.56 -6.05
N HIS A 200 10.36 3.50 -5.58
CA HIS A 200 11.74 3.21 -5.19
C HIS A 200 11.78 2.17 -4.06
N ALA A 201 10.98 2.36 -3.00
CA ALA A 201 10.97 1.45 -1.86
C ALA A 201 10.46 0.05 -2.25
N VAL A 202 9.45 -0.04 -3.13
CA VAL A 202 8.94 -1.31 -3.65
C VAL A 202 9.98 -1.99 -4.55
N ALA A 203 10.60 -1.26 -5.48
CA ALA A 203 11.61 -1.80 -6.38
C ALA A 203 12.84 -2.32 -5.64
N LEU A 204 13.37 -1.56 -4.67
CA LEU A 204 14.49 -1.99 -3.84
C LEU A 204 14.11 -3.20 -2.96
N GLY A 205 12.88 -3.22 -2.43
CA GLY A 205 12.34 -4.39 -1.74
C GLY A 205 12.28 -5.62 -2.65
N ALA A 206 11.84 -5.46 -3.91
CA ALA A 206 11.82 -6.56 -4.88
C ALA A 206 13.21 -7.09 -5.21
N ILE A 207 14.21 -6.20 -5.35
CA ILE A 207 15.61 -6.58 -5.53
C ILE A 207 16.11 -7.37 -4.30
N CYS A 208 15.79 -6.93 -3.08
CA CYS A 208 16.16 -7.65 -1.86
C CYS A 208 15.56 -9.07 -1.82
N LEU A 209 14.31 -9.24 -2.28
CA LEU A 209 13.69 -10.56 -2.41
C LEU A 209 14.38 -11.42 -3.49
N ALA A 210 14.77 -10.82 -4.61
CA ALA A 210 15.49 -11.49 -5.68
C ALA A 210 16.89 -11.93 -5.23
N ASP A 211 17.61 -11.08 -4.49
CA ASP A 211 18.90 -11.43 -3.89
C ASP A 211 18.80 -12.67 -2.99
N TYR A 212 17.76 -12.71 -2.16
CA TYR A 212 17.51 -13.90 -1.33
C TYR A 212 17.25 -15.16 -2.15
N LEU A 213 16.49 -15.04 -3.26
CA LEU A 213 16.12 -16.18 -4.12
C LEU A 213 17.27 -16.71 -4.95
N ASP A 214 18.07 -15.82 -5.52
CA ASP A 214 19.06 -16.15 -6.53
C ASP A 214 20.52 -16.07 -6.01
N GLY A 215 20.71 -15.62 -4.74
CA GLY A 215 22.03 -15.54 -4.12
C GLY A 215 22.89 -14.39 -4.65
N THR A 216 22.24 -13.34 -5.17
CA THR A 216 22.91 -12.10 -5.60
C THR A 216 23.04 -11.13 -4.43
N ASP A 217 23.80 -10.04 -4.60
CA ASP A 217 24.03 -9.02 -3.57
C ASP A 217 24.01 -7.62 -4.18
N HIS A 218 22.97 -6.86 -3.87
CA HIS A 218 22.81 -5.46 -4.25
C HIS A 218 22.88 -4.51 -3.03
N SER A 219 23.48 -4.94 -1.92
CA SER A 219 23.60 -4.12 -0.69
C SER A 219 24.24 -2.75 -0.92
N GLY A 220 25.22 -2.67 -1.84
CA GLY A 220 25.84 -1.41 -2.24
C GLY A 220 24.85 -0.40 -2.82
N LEU A 221 23.89 -0.88 -3.65
CA LEU A 221 22.81 -0.06 -4.19
C LEU A 221 21.87 0.43 -3.06
N PHE A 222 21.50 -0.46 -2.14
CA PHE A 222 20.62 -0.10 -1.02
C PHE A 222 21.26 0.98 -0.15
N HIS A 223 22.54 0.84 0.21
CA HIS A 223 23.26 1.84 1.00
C HIS A 223 23.35 3.18 0.27
N ALA A 224 23.66 3.18 -1.02
CA ALA A 224 23.78 4.41 -1.81
C ALA A 224 22.43 5.15 -1.89
N TRP A 225 21.33 4.43 -2.18
CA TRP A 225 19.99 5.01 -2.22
C TRP A 225 19.55 5.55 -0.85
N LEU A 226 19.74 4.77 0.22
CA LEU A 226 19.39 5.18 1.59
C LEU A 226 20.15 6.42 2.03
N SER A 227 21.45 6.52 1.70
CA SER A 227 22.26 7.71 2.00
C SER A 227 21.70 8.93 1.30
N MET A 228 21.43 8.84 0.01
CA MET A 228 20.83 9.91 -0.79
C MET A 228 19.47 10.32 -0.23
N ALA A 229 18.59 9.33 0.05
CA ALA A 229 17.24 9.60 0.53
C ALA A 229 17.23 10.30 1.90
N LYS A 230 18.07 9.85 2.84
CA LYS A 230 18.25 10.48 4.16
C LYS A 230 18.82 11.91 4.06
N GLU A 231 19.70 12.18 3.11
CA GLU A 231 20.31 13.49 2.92
C GLU A 231 19.39 14.47 2.16
N ARG A 232 18.68 14.00 1.13
CA ARG A 232 18.08 14.86 0.11
C ARG A 232 16.56 14.83 0.03
N LEU A 233 15.92 13.76 0.52
CA LEU A 233 14.46 13.55 0.39
C LEU A 233 13.69 13.77 1.69
N ILE A 234 14.32 14.22 2.76
CA ILE A 234 13.64 14.45 4.03
C ILE A 234 12.98 15.85 4.05
N HIS A 235 11.68 15.89 4.26
CA HIS A 235 10.96 17.13 4.55
C HIS A 235 11.38 17.65 5.94
N ARG A 236 11.95 18.85 5.97
CA ARG A 236 12.66 19.38 7.15
C ARG A 236 11.80 19.43 8.41
N GLU A 237 10.55 19.90 8.30
CA GLU A 237 9.67 20.14 9.43
C GLU A 237 9.07 18.86 10.01
N SER A 238 8.65 17.92 9.16
CA SER A 238 8.03 16.66 9.59
C SER A 238 9.05 15.54 9.79
N GLY A 239 10.20 15.63 9.13
CA GLY A 239 11.19 14.55 9.06
C GLY A 239 10.75 13.34 8.24
N LEU A 240 9.65 13.44 7.48
CA LEU A 240 9.16 12.40 6.59
C LEU A 240 9.86 12.48 5.23
N LEU A 241 9.99 11.35 4.56
CA LEU A 241 10.41 11.28 3.17
C LEU A 241 9.38 11.97 2.27
N MET A 242 9.87 12.75 1.30
CA MET A 242 9.06 13.30 0.22
C MET A 242 8.50 12.18 -0.64
N SER A 243 7.23 12.30 -1.03
CA SER A 243 6.60 11.26 -1.84
C SER A 243 6.92 11.38 -3.32
N ASN A 244 6.90 12.62 -3.87
CA ASN A 244 7.08 12.86 -5.29
C ASN A 244 8.09 14.01 -5.53
N PHE A 245 9.01 13.79 -6.47
CA PHE A 245 10.07 14.74 -6.84
C PHE A 245 10.54 14.47 -8.27
N SER A 246 11.16 15.49 -8.90
CA SER A 246 11.75 15.37 -10.24
C SER A 246 13.09 14.61 -10.21
N LEU A 247 13.63 14.26 -11.39
CA LEU A 247 15.01 13.73 -11.53
C LEU A 247 16.07 14.64 -10.93
N GLU A 248 15.78 15.94 -10.82
CA GLU A 248 16.66 16.94 -10.18
C GLU A 248 16.47 16.99 -8.65
N LEU A 249 15.64 16.11 -8.07
CA LEU A 249 15.25 16.09 -6.65
C LEU A 249 14.47 17.33 -6.20
N THR A 250 13.84 18.03 -7.14
CA THR A 250 12.93 19.12 -6.81
C THR A 250 11.60 18.54 -6.34
N PRO A 251 11.10 18.89 -5.14
CA PRO A 251 9.81 18.41 -4.68
C PRO A 251 8.68 18.81 -5.62
N LEU A 252 7.88 17.83 -6.04
CA LEU A 252 6.66 18.02 -6.85
C LEU A 252 5.41 17.95 -5.97
N ASN A 253 5.44 17.07 -4.95
CA ASN A 253 4.40 16.97 -3.94
C ASN A 253 5.02 16.62 -2.58
N GLY A 254 4.28 16.81 -1.48
CA GLY A 254 4.76 16.62 -0.12
C GLY A 254 4.86 15.19 0.35
N PRO A 255 5.22 14.98 1.62
CA PRO A 255 5.11 13.68 2.24
C PRO A 255 3.64 13.27 2.30
N GLU A 256 3.26 12.26 1.53
CA GLU A 256 1.90 11.78 1.41
C GLU A 256 1.63 10.57 2.28
N GLY A 257 0.50 10.59 2.95
CA GLY A 257 0.07 9.46 3.76
C GLY A 257 -0.28 8.24 2.92
N SER A 258 -0.80 8.42 1.70
CA SER A 258 -1.04 7.31 0.76
C SER A 258 0.23 6.56 0.35
N SER A 259 1.41 7.16 0.53
CA SER A 259 2.71 6.57 0.18
C SER A 259 3.50 6.11 1.41
N ILE A 260 3.66 6.96 2.43
CA ILE A 260 4.67 6.79 3.47
C ILE A 260 4.52 5.52 4.31
N TRP A 261 3.29 5.05 4.54
CA TRP A 261 3.08 3.84 5.33
C TRP A 261 3.65 2.59 4.65
N MET A 262 3.51 2.49 3.32
CA MET A 262 4.10 1.40 2.54
C MET A 262 5.59 1.57 2.38
N VAL A 263 6.07 2.81 2.17
CA VAL A 263 7.50 3.12 2.15
C VAL A 263 8.17 2.63 3.43
N ALA A 264 7.65 3.01 4.60
CA ALA A 264 8.18 2.56 5.89
C ALA A 264 8.17 1.02 6.01
N HIS A 265 7.13 0.35 5.49
CA HIS A 265 7.07 -1.11 5.49
C HIS A 265 8.14 -1.73 4.59
N CYS A 266 8.34 -1.24 3.37
CA CYS A 266 9.38 -1.75 2.46
C CYS A 266 10.79 -1.49 3.00
N LEU A 267 11.04 -0.31 3.59
CA LEU A 267 12.31 0.03 4.21
C LEU A 267 12.75 -0.95 5.31
N GLN A 268 11.83 -1.70 5.92
CA GLN A 268 12.20 -2.76 6.88
C GLN A 268 13.13 -3.83 6.30
N LEU A 269 13.16 -4.00 4.97
CA LEU A 269 14.09 -4.92 4.29
C LEU A 269 15.49 -4.33 4.10
N LEU A 270 15.61 -2.99 4.12
CA LEU A 270 16.82 -2.26 3.79
C LEU A 270 17.50 -1.65 5.02
N ASP A 271 16.71 -1.04 5.91
CA ASP A 271 17.16 -0.35 7.12
C ASP A 271 15.99 -0.30 8.13
N GLU A 272 16.01 -1.21 9.09
CA GLU A 272 14.94 -1.35 10.10
C GLU A 272 14.80 -0.13 11.00
N GLU A 273 15.93 0.54 11.34
CA GLU A 273 15.92 1.72 12.21
C GLU A 273 15.28 2.91 11.49
N PHE A 274 15.69 3.16 10.27
CA PHE A 274 15.12 4.21 9.44
C PHE A 274 13.65 3.95 9.11
N ALA A 275 13.28 2.70 8.81
CA ALA A 275 11.90 2.29 8.61
C ALA A 275 11.02 2.62 9.83
N ARG A 276 11.51 2.32 11.03
CA ARG A 276 10.83 2.59 12.29
C ARG A 276 10.70 4.10 12.57
N ASP A 277 11.76 4.87 12.31
CA ASP A 277 11.71 6.33 12.42
C ASP A 277 10.64 6.92 11.50
N GLN A 278 10.61 6.51 10.22
CA GLN A 278 9.62 6.99 9.26
C GLN A 278 8.18 6.60 9.66
N TYR A 279 7.98 5.38 10.17
CA TYR A 279 6.68 4.99 10.69
C TYR A 279 6.25 5.85 11.90
N GLN A 280 7.13 6.06 12.86
CA GLN A 280 6.81 6.85 14.06
C GLN A 280 6.47 8.31 13.71
N ARG A 281 7.18 8.90 12.76
CA ARG A 281 6.88 10.24 12.23
C ARG A 281 5.54 10.26 11.50
N ALA A 282 5.28 9.29 10.61
CA ALA A 282 4.00 9.19 9.92
C ALA A 282 2.84 9.03 10.93
N ARG A 283 3.03 8.20 11.96
CA ARG A 283 2.05 8.00 13.03
C ARG A 283 1.74 9.28 13.79
N LYS A 284 2.76 10.09 14.07
CA LYS A 284 2.64 11.38 14.76
C LYS A 284 2.04 12.47 13.86
N GLU A 285 2.55 12.61 12.65
CA GLU A 285 2.22 13.72 11.75
C GLU A 285 0.89 13.52 11.01
N LEU A 286 0.57 12.28 10.65
CA LEU A 286 -0.60 11.95 9.82
C LEU A 286 -1.70 11.21 10.60
N GLY A 287 -1.34 10.28 11.48
CA GLY A 287 -2.31 9.50 12.26
C GLY A 287 -3.07 10.37 13.24
N ARG A 288 -4.40 10.21 13.30
CA ARG A 288 -5.30 10.93 14.19
C ARG A 288 -6.28 9.98 14.84
N THR A 289 -6.78 10.37 15.99
CA THR A 289 -7.87 9.68 16.68
C THR A 289 -8.86 10.71 17.20
N THR A 290 -10.12 10.52 16.85
CA THR A 290 -11.22 11.40 17.29
C THR A 290 -12.37 10.53 17.79
N LEU A 291 -12.80 10.74 19.02
CA LEU A 291 -13.90 9.98 19.64
C LEU A 291 -13.73 8.45 19.56
N GLY A 292 -12.48 7.96 19.66
CA GLY A 292 -12.15 6.55 19.60
C GLY A 292 -11.98 5.96 18.20
N PHE A 293 -12.27 6.72 17.15
CA PHE A 293 -12.05 6.34 15.75
C PHE A 293 -10.72 6.90 15.24
N SER A 294 -9.88 6.03 14.66
CA SER A 294 -8.61 6.46 14.06
C SER A 294 -8.67 6.54 12.55
N TYR A 295 -7.93 7.49 12.01
CA TYR A 295 -7.79 7.75 10.59
C TYR A 295 -6.44 8.42 10.32
N ALA A 296 -6.12 8.63 9.05
CA ALA A 296 -4.92 9.35 8.65
C ALA A 296 -5.26 10.53 7.73
N ARG A 297 -4.41 11.58 7.80
CA ARG A 297 -4.38 12.70 6.87
C ARG A 297 -3.51 12.35 5.67
N GLU A 298 -3.69 13.09 4.57
CA GLU A 298 -2.81 12.94 3.42
C GLU A 298 -1.47 13.64 3.64
N TRP A 299 -1.50 14.88 4.15
CA TRP A 299 -0.28 15.64 4.39
C TRP A 299 -0.09 16.02 5.86
N PRO A 300 1.17 16.15 6.31
CA PRO A 300 1.46 16.76 7.60
C PRO A 300 0.98 18.21 7.63
N VAL A 301 0.66 18.72 8.83
CA VAL A 301 0.19 20.10 9.00
C VAL A 301 1.25 21.13 8.56
N SER A 302 2.53 20.77 8.69
CA SER A 302 3.67 21.58 8.30
C SER A 302 3.91 21.66 6.79
N TRP A 303 3.22 20.84 5.99
CA TRP A 303 3.39 20.89 4.54
C TRP A 303 2.73 22.13 3.95
N VAL A 304 3.54 22.92 3.24
CA VAL A 304 3.12 24.09 2.48
C VAL A 304 3.67 23.96 1.07
N GLY A 305 2.85 23.45 0.15
CA GLY A 305 3.27 23.19 -1.22
C GLY A 305 2.13 22.64 -2.06
N PRO A 306 2.42 22.16 -3.27
CA PRO A 306 1.43 21.49 -4.09
C PRO A 306 0.77 20.33 -3.33
N ALA A 307 -0.51 20.15 -3.55
CA ALA A 307 -1.34 19.17 -2.86
C ALA A 307 -2.30 18.57 -3.89
N ASP A 308 -1.76 17.69 -4.73
CA ASP A 308 -2.55 16.90 -5.68
C ASP A 308 -2.90 15.55 -5.09
N ILE A 309 -4.12 15.08 -5.28
CA ILE A 309 -4.61 13.83 -4.72
C ILE A 309 -5.15 12.94 -5.82
N ASP A 310 -4.52 11.81 -6.01
CA ASP A 310 -4.97 10.72 -6.87
C ASP A 310 -5.41 9.46 -6.10
N SER A 311 -5.04 9.39 -4.81
CA SER A 311 -5.27 8.22 -3.93
C SER A 311 -6.70 8.09 -3.38
N GLY A 312 -7.57 9.07 -3.65
CA GLY A 312 -8.96 9.08 -3.21
C GLY A 312 -9.40 10.37 -2.52
N PRO A 313 -10.67 10.48 -2.09
CA PRO A 313 -11.21 11.72 -1.55
C PRO A 313 -10.65 12.05 -0.17
N ILE A 314 -10.53 13.37 0.09
CA ILE A 314 -10.40 13.90 1.46
C ILE A 314 -11.77 14.27 1.99
N ILE A 315 -12.13 13.74 3.16
CA ILE A 315 -13.35 14.08 3.86
C ILE A 315 -13.12 15.38 4.63
N PRO A 316 -13.85 16.46 4.33
CA PRO A 316 -13.70 17.75 5.00
C PRO A 316 -13.95 17.65 6.51
N VAL A 317 -13.74 18.74 7.26
CA VAL A 317 -13.92 18.87 8.72
C VAL A 317 -12.81 18.18 9.53
N PHE A 318 -12.59 16.90 9.33
CA PHE A 318 -11.52 16.15 10.01
C PHE A 318 -10.27 15.98 9.16
N ASN A 319 -10.32 16.37 7.89
CA ASN A 319 -9.23 16.22 6.93
C ASN A 319 -8.78 14.75 6.79
N ILE A 320 -9.77 13.84 6.69
CA ILE A 320 -9.53 12.39 6.59
C ILE A 320 -9.21 12.07 5.14
N SER A 321 -8.04 11.50 4.87
CA SER A 321 -7.73 10.87 3.59
C SER A 321 -8.16 9.41 3.61
N ALA A 322 -8.96 9.01 2.64
CA ALA A 322 -9.37 7.61 2.48
C ALA A 322 -8.17 6.72 2.09
N GLY A 323 -7.33 7.19 1.15
CA GLY A 323 -6.11 6.50 0.72
C GLY A 323 -5.12 6.32 1.86
N SER A 324 -4.72 7.43 2.50
CA SER A 324 -3.80 7.38 3.65
C SER A 324 -4.33 6.52 4.80
N SER A 325 -5.64 6.59 5.11
CA SER A 325 -6.24 5.78 6.17
C SER A 325 -6.21 4.29 5.83
N GLY A 326 -6.43 3.92 4.56
CA GLY A 326 -6.30 2.54 4.08
C GLY A 326 -4.86 2.04 4.18
N MET A 327 -3.89 2.84 3.74
CA MET A 327 -2.47 2.50 3.81
C MET A 327 -1.93 2.47 5.25
N ALA A 328 -2.51 3.25 6.17
CA ALA A 328 -2.13 3.24 7.58
C ALA A 328 -2.33 1.86 8.25
N PHE A 329 -3.24 1.02 7.75
CA PHE A 329 -3.35 -0.37 8.20
C PHE A 329 -2.08 -1.17 7.94
N ILE A 330 -1.41 -0.95 6.78
CA ILE A 330 -0.14 -1.60 6.45
C ILE A 330 0.93 -1.18 7.45
N GLY A 331 1.09 0.13 7.66
CA GLY A 331 2.03 0.66 8.64
C GLY A 331 1.77 0.12 10.05
N ALA A 332 0.54 0.24 10.55
CA ALA A 332 0.18 -0.23 11.89
C ALA A 332 0.43 -1.74 12.08
N ALA A 333 0.10 -2.55 11.07
CA ALA A 333 0.34 -4.00 11.10
C ALA A 333 1.83 -4.34 11.02
N ALA A 334 2.60 -3.66 10.18
CA ALA A 334 4.04 -3.89 9.98
C ALA A 334 4.87 -3.57 11.22
N PHE A 335 4.48 -2.51 11.95
CA PHE A 335 5.19 -2.05 13.15
C PHE A 335 4.52 -2.45 14.47
N HIS A 336 3.51 -3.33 14.41
CA HIS A 336 2.82 -3.87 15.58
C HIS A 336 2.14 -2.80 16.47
N ASP A 337 1.68 -1.71 15.90
CA ASP A 337 0.88 -0.67 16.60
C ASP A 337 -0.58 -1.17 16.73
N ASN A 338 -0.78 -2.11 17.66
CA ASN A 338 -2.08 -2.75 17.84
C ASN A 338 -3.17 -1.78 18.29
N GLN A 339 -2.81 -0.71 19.02
CA GLN A 339 -3.77 0.30 19.45
C GLN A 339 -4.31 1.09 18.25
N PHE A 340 -3.41 1.54 17.39
CA PHE A 340 -3.81 2.25 16.17
C PHE A 340 -4.57 1.34 15.21
N LEU A 341 -4.09 0.10 15.03
CA LEU A 341 -4.74 -0.90 14.18
C LEU A 341 -6.18 -1.19 14.61
N SER A 342 -6.43 -1.37 15.92
CA SER A 342 -7.77 -1.59 16.47
C SER A 342 -8.69 -0.41 16.20
N SER A 343 -8.20 0.82 16.43
CA SER A 343 -9.00 2.04 16.23
C SER A 343 -9.25 2.32 14.75
N LEU A 344 -8.29 2.01 13.85
CA LEU A 344 -8.50 2.04 12.40
C LEU A 344 -9.56 1.01 11.98
N ALA A 345 -9.52 -0.20 12.54
CA ALA A 345 -10.51 -1.24 12.25
C ALA A 345 -11.92 -0.85 12.72
N ALA A 346 -12.04 -0.18 13.87
CA ALA A 346 -13.31 0.39 14.32
C ALA A 346 -13.84 1.45 13.34
N THR A 347 -12.98 2.32 12.83
CA THR A 347 -13.35 3.31 11.81
C THR A 347 -13.78 2.64 10.51
N LEU A 348 -13.06 1.62 10.08
CA LEU A 348 -13.38 0.86 8.87
C LEU A 348 -14.77 0.19 8.98
N ASP A 349 -15.04 -0.48 10.10
CA ASP A 349 -16.32 -1.15 10.32
C ASP A 349 -17.49 -0.16 10.47
N PHE A 350 -17.23 1.06 10.97
CA PHE A 350 -18.21 2.13 11.07
C PHE A 350 -18.48 2.83 9.73
N ALA A 351 -17.42 3.28 9.04
CA ALA A 351 -17.54 4.22 7.93
C ALA A 351 -17.45 3.59 6.53
N ALA A 352 -16.91 2.37 6.42
CA ALA A 352 -16.73 1.74 5.11
C ALA A 352 -17.85 0.78 4.71
N PHE A 353 -18.92 0.67 5.50
CA PHE A 353 -20.11 -0.11 5.22
C PHE A 353 -19.81 -1.56 4.80
N PRO A 354 -19.36 -2.42 5.75
CA PRO A 354 -19.03 -3.81 5.46
C PRO A 354 -20.27 -4.58 4.96
N ASN A 355 -20.14 -5.21 3.79
CA ASN A 355 -21.13 -6.09 3.21
C ASN A 355 -20.62 -7.53 3.24
N ARG A 356 -21.34 -8.40 3.96
CA ARG A 356 -21.03 -9.83 4.07
C ARG A 356 -22.04 -10.65 3.31
N THR A 357 -21.55 -11.50 2.41
CA THR A 357 -22.38 -12.44 1.64
C THR A 357 -21.76 -13.83 1.74
N GLY A 358 -22.39 -14.69 2.55
CA GLY A 358 -21.81 -15.99 2.91
C GLY A 358 -20.49 -15.80 3.65
N ASN A 359 -19.42 -16.41 3.13
CA ASN A 359 -18.06 -16.28 3.68
C ASN A 359 -17.24 -15.14 3.07
N ARG A 360 -17.83 -14.19 2.36
CA ARG A 360 -17.16 -13.10 1.64
C ARG A 360 -17.43 -11.76 2.28
N LEU A 361 -16.42 -10.91 2.33
CA LEU A 361 -16.49 -9.53 2.82
C LEU A 361 -16.06 -8.57 1.71
N LYS A 362 -16.81 -7.48 1.58
CA LYS A 362 -16.47 -6.30 0.77
C LYS A 362 -16.81 -5.05 1.56
N TYR A 363 -15.99 -4.03 1.47
CA TYR A 363 -16.32 -2.71 2.00
C TYR A 363 -16.93 -1.84 0.90
N CYS A 364 -18.19 -1.37 1.10
CA CYS A 364 -18.93 -0.65 0.06
C CYS A 364 -18.43 0.76 -0.21
N ALA A 365 -17.79 1.40 0.78
CA ALA A 365 -17.13 2.70 0.63
C ALA A 365 -15.69 2.57 0.09
N SER A 366 -15.24 1.35 -0.21
CA SER A 366 -13.96 1.03 -0.82
C SER A 366 -14.17 0.46 -2.22
N ASN A 367 -13.08 0.17 -2.90
CA ASN A 367 -13.03 -0.55 -4.16
C ASN A 367 -12.14 -1.79 -4.03
N GLN A 368 -11.92 -2.51 -5.13
CA GLN A 368 -11.13 -3.75 -5.09
C GLN A 368 -9.68 -3.51 -4.66
N VAL A 369 -9.04 -2.39 -5.04
CA VAL A 369 -7.67 -2.09 -4.62
C VAL A 369 -7.60 -1.81 -3.12
N GLY A 370 -8.55 -1.06 -2.56
CA GLY A 370 -8.62 -0.81 -1.13
C GLY A 370 -8.82 -2.08 -0.32
N ASP A 371 -9.74 -2.97 -0.77
CA ASP A 371 -9.94 -4.27 -0.13
C ASP A 371 -8.70 -5.18 -0.23
N ALA A 372 -7.93 -5.11 -1.34
CA ALA A 372 -6.67 -5.84 -1.51
C ALA A 372 -5.57 -5.30 -0.58
N ALA A 373 -5.45 -3.98 -0.43
CA ALA A 373 -4.51 -3.36 0.51
C ALA A 373 -4.85 -3.72 1.98
N LEU A 374 -6.13 -3.74 2.35
CA LEU A 374 -6.58 -4.21 3.66
C LEU A 374 -6.27 -5.69 3.87
N LEU A 375 -6.46 -6.54 2.85
CA LEU A 375 -6.08 -7.94 2.91
C LEU A 375 -4.57 -8.09 3.11
N TYR A 376 -3.76 -7.30 2.40
CA TYR A 376 -2.31 -7.27 2.58
C TYR A 376 -1.94 -6.90 4.02
N ALA A 377 -2.49 -5.83 4.55
CA ALA A 377 -2.28 -5.43 5.94
C ALA A 377 -2.65 -6.52 6.96
N ALA A 378 -3.73 -7.26 6.69
CA ALA A 378 -4.17 -8.36 7.56
C ALA A 378 -3.27 -9.60 7.50
N THR A 379 -2.46 -9.76 6.46
CA THR A 379 -1.68 -10.98 6.19
C THR A 379 -0.17 -10.78 6.19
N LEU A 380 0.33 -9.55 6.05
CA LEU A 380 1.75 -9.22 5.90
C LEU A 380 2.63 -9.80 7.04
N GLY A 381 3.92 -9.93 6.76
CA GLY A 381 4.97 -10.33 7.69
C GLY A 381 5.76 -11.55 7.23
N PRO A 382 5.14 -12.72 6.92
CA PRO A 382 5.89 -13.93 6.60
C PRO A 382 6.90 -13.79 5.44
N LEU A 383 6.56 -13.04 4.38
CA LEU A 383 7.48 -12.79 3.27
C LEU A 383 8.75 -12.07 3.73
N TRP A 384 8.59 -10.95 4.48
CA TRP A 384 9.72 -10.17 5.02
C TRP A 384 10.54 -10.97 6.03
N GLN A 385 9.88 -11.73 6.90
CA GLN A 385 10.56 -12.60 7.87
C GLN A 385 11.43 -13.64 7.16
N LYS A 386 10.92 -14.27 6.10
CA LYS A 386 11.64 -15.29 5.34
C LYS A 386 12.95 -14.75 4.75
N VAL A 387 12.96 -13.49 4.30
CA VAL A 387 14.14 -12.82 3.73
C VAL A 387 15.12 -12.39 4.81
N LYS A 388 14.63 -11.73 5.88
CA LYS A 388 15.47 -11.23 6.99
C LYS A 388 16.24 -12.31 7.74
N PHE A 389 15.69 -13.51 7.90
CA PHE A 389 16.37 -14.61 8.63
C PHE A 389 17.60 -15.18 7.91
N ARG A 390 17.92 -14.77 6.69
CA ARG A 390 19.12 -15.19 5.95
C ARG A 390 20.13 -14.07 5.72
N ALA A 391 19.84 -12.83 6.07
CA ALA A 391 20.87 -11.80 6.02
C ALA A 391 22.01 -12.23 6.96
N PRO A 392 23.26 -12.38 6.45
CA PRO A 392 24.40 -12.63 7.34
C PRO A 392 24.53 -11.47 8.31
N PRO A 393 25.04 -11.74 9.54
CA PRO A 393 25.20 -10.73 10.56
C PRO A 393 26.14 -9.60 10.14
#